data_4424c5c3123611854df439da6da97318
#
_entry.id   4424c5c3123611854df439da6da97318
#
_cell.length_a   1.000
_cell.length_b   1.000
_cell.length_c   1.000
_cell.angle_alpha   90.00
_cell.angle_beta   90.00
_cell.angle_gamma   90.00
#
_symmetry.space_group_name_H-M   'P 1'
#
loop_
_entity.id
_entity.type
_entity.pdbx_description
1 polymer ?
#
loop_
_entity_poly.entity_id
_entity_poly.type
_entity_poly.pdbx_seq_one_letter_code
_entity_poly.pdbx_strand_id
1 'polypeptide(L)'
;MKRYIPEEMKITNTTLDELTAQAKASPRLRMNLDLRTSPADSSQRMLNALEPGTVLPIHRHPKSTETVVLIRGSVRQNYYAPDGTLLESFVAAAGTSPNFPAADCAGFSVPVGQWHNTECLESGTVFIECKDGAYEPLGPEDILETHQ
;
A
#
# COMPACT_ATOMS: atom_id res chain seq x y z
N MET A 1 12.60 2.36 5.19
CA MET A 1 11.67 3.41 4.69
C MET A 1 12.46 4.65 4.32
N LYS A 2 12.28 5.15 3.13
CA LYS A 2 12.97 6.33 2.62
C LYS A 2 12.08 7.56 2.82
N ARG A 3 12.64 8.64 3.37
CA ARG A 3 11.90 9.88 3.58
C ARG A 3 12.03 10.77 2.34
N TYR A 4 10.92 11.31 1.89
CA TYR A 4 10.89 12.32 0.86
C TYR A 4 11.14 13.70 1.48
N ILE A 5 12.14 14.41 0.96
CA ILE A 5 12.42 15.79 1.34
C ILE A 5 12.19 16.63 0.08
N PRO A 6 11.00 17.23 -0.06
CA PRO A 6 10.63 17.87 -1.31
C PRO A 6 11.24 19.25 -1.40
N GLU A 7 12.23 19.45 -2.24
CA GLU A 7 12.68 20.80 -2.63
C GLU A 7 11.57 21.50 -3.42
N GLU A 8 10.83 20.74 -4.22
CA GLU A 8 9.79 21.27 -5.10
C GLU A 8 8.38 21.02 -4.60
N MET A 9 8.21 20.32 -3.52
CA MET A 9 6.90 19.94 -2.97
C MET A 9 6.01 19.22 -3.99
N LYS A 10 6.62 18.36 -4.82
CA LYS A 10 5.94 17.67 -5.91
C LYS A 10 6.24 16.17 -5.89
N ILE A 11 5.23 15.38 -6.27
CA ILE A 11 5.41 13.97 -6.63
C ILE A 11 5.44 13.94 -8.15
N THR A 12 6.63 13.82 -8.73
CA THR A 12 6.83 13.89 -10.18
C THR A 12 6.90 12.48 -10.79
N ASN A 13 6.84 12.41 -12.12
CA ASN A 13 7.08 11.15 -12.83
C ASN A 13 8.45 10.56 -12.48
N THR A 14 9.47 11.43 -12.34
CA THR A 14 10.80 10.99 -11.92
C THR A 14 10.78 10.35 -10.53
N THR A 15 10.05 10.94 -9.58
CA THR A 15 9.87 10.37 -8.24
C THR A 15 9.27 8.96 -8.32
N LEU A 16 8.24 8.79 -9.12
CA LEU A 16 7.55 7.50 -9.27
C LEU A 16 8.43 6.48 -9.97
N ASP A 17 9.17 6.88 -11.01
CA ASP A 17 10.09 6.00 -11.74
C ASP A 17 11.23 5.52 -10.85
N GLU A 18 11.83 6.41 -10.08
CA GLU A 18 12.90 6.06 -9.14
C GLU A 18 12.43 5.10 -8.05
N LEU A 19 11.24 5.33 -7.50
CA LEU A 19 10.68 4.46 -6.47
C LEU A 19 10.40 3.07 -7.04
N THR A 20 9.88 2.99 -8.25
CA THR A 20 9.67 1.72 -8.96
C THR A 20 10.98 0.99 -9.20
N ALA A 21 12.03 1.68 -9.64
CA ALA A 21 13.35 1.07 -9.83
C ALA A 21 13.90 0.50 -8.52
N GLN A 22 13.72 1.21 -7.41
CA GLN A 22 14.13 0.73 -6.09
C GLN A 22 13.32 -0.49 -5.66
N ALA A 23 12.02 -0.54 -5.93
CA ALA A 23 11.18 -1.70 -5.64
C ALA A 23 11.65 -2.94 -6.41
N LYS A 24 11.95 -2.77 -7.72
CA LYS A 24 12.48 -3.86 -8.55
C LYS A 24 13.80 -4.41 -8.05
N ALA A 25 14.67 -3.54 -7.53
CA ALA A 25 15.97 -3.91 -7.00
C ALA A 25 15.91 -4.47 -5.56
N SER A 26 14.81 -4.29 -4.86
CA SER A 26 14.62 -4.77 -3.49
C SER A 26 14.39 -6.29 -3.48
N PRO A 27 15.02 -7.03 -2.55
CA PRO A 27 14.69 -8.46 -2.36
C PRO A 27 13.24 -8.71 -2.02
N ARG A 28 12.56 -7.73 -1.42
CA ARG A 28 11.14 -7.82 -1.06
C ARG A 28 10.20 -7.36 -2.17
N LEU A 29 10.73 -6.86 -3.30
CA LEU A 29 9.96 -6.37 -4.45
C LEU A 29 8.97 -5.26 -4.08
N ARG A 30 9.39 -4.40 -3.14
CA ARG A 30 8.63 -3.21 -2.73
C ARG A 30 9.53 -2.16 -2.12
N MET A 31 9.07 -0.91 -2.17
CA MET A 31 9.78 0.22 -1.59
C MET A 31 8.78 1.31 -1.19
N ASN A 32 9.03 1.91 -0.04
CA ASN A 32 8.20 2.99 0.49
C ASN A 32 8.93 4.32 0.41
N LEU A 33 8.18 5.40 0.21
CA LEU A 33 8.65 6.76 0.34
C LEU A 33 7.77 7.48 1.36
N ASP A 34 8.35 7.79 2.53
CA ASP A 34 7.64 8.41 3.64
C ASP A 34 7.51 9.92 3.40
N LEU A 35 6.28 10.41 3.37
CA LEU A 35 5.98 11.83 3.13
C LEU A 35 5.72 12.60 4.44
N ARG A 36 5.83 11.95 5.58
CA ARG A 36 5.63 12.63 6.87
C ARG A 36 6.71 13.70 7.09
N THR A 37 6.33 14.76 7.82
CA THR A 37 7.27 15.84 8.16
C THR A 37 8.15 15.50 9.35
N SER A 38 7.72 14.55 10.18
CA SER A 38 8.49 14.06 11.35
C SER A 38 7.98 12.67 11.75
N PRO A 39 8.73 11.94 12.60
CA PRO A 39 8.23 10.67 13.15
C PRO A 39 6.97 10.80 13.99
N ALA A 40 6.70 11.99 14.54
CA ALA A 40 5.52 12.26 15.35
C ALA A 40 4.34 12.80 14.54
N ASP A 41 4.49 12.94 13.22
CA ASP A 41 3.43 13.44 12.35
C ASP A 41 2.22 12.50 12.41
N SER A 42 1.08 13.04 12.87
CA SER A 42 -0.15 12.28 13.03
C SER A 42 -0.91 12.07 11.72
N SER A 43 -0.46 12.68 10.64
CA SER A 43 -0.99 12.44 9.29
C SER A 43 -0.04 11.53 8.54
N GLN A 44 -0.18 10.23 8.72
CA GLN A 44 0.66 9.25 8.01
C GLN A 44 0.30 9.23 6.54
N ARG A 45 1.30 9.42 5.70
CA ARG A 45 1.13 9.37 4.26
C ARG A 45 2.42 8.90 3.63
N MET A 46 2.30 7.93 2.73
CA MET A 46 3.47 7.40 2.04
C MET A 46 3.11 6.91 0.65
N LEU A 47 4.09 6.94 -0.22
CA LEU A 47 4.03 6.24 -1.49
C LEU A 47 4.57 4.83 -1.30
N ASN A 48 3.91 3.87 -1.94
CA ASN A 48 4.36 2.48 -1.97
C ASN A 48 4.49 2.06 -3.42
N ALA A 49 5.67 1.58 -3.79
CA ALA A 49 5.89 0.92 -5.07
C ALA A 49 5.94 -0.59 -4.84
N LEU A 50 5.14 -1.32 -5.58
CA LEU A 50 5.07 -2.78 -5.52
C LEU A 50 5.39 -3.39 -6.87
N GLU A 51 6.07 -4.54 -6.85
CA GLU A 51 6.25 -5.36 -8.04
C GLU A 51 5.54 -6.70 -7.86
N PRO A 52 5.12 -7.35 -8.96
CA PRO A 52 4.54 -8.69 -8.88
C PRO A 52 5.48 -9.66 -8.18
N GLY A 53 4.94 -10.47 -7.29
CA GLY A 53 5.70 -11.40 -6.48
C GLY A 53 6.02 -10.89 -5.07
N THR A 54 5.82 -9.60 -4.78
CA THR A 54 5.94 -9.11 -3.40
C THR A 54 4.90 -9.79 -2.51
N VAL A 55 5.33 -10.21 -1.32
CA VAL A 55 4.46 -10.89 -0.34
C VAL A 55 4.21 -9.94 0.83
N LEU A 56 2.94 -9.62 1.03
CA LEU A 56 2.50 -8.81 2.16
C LEU A 56 1.69 -9.68 3.11
N PRO A 57 1.98 -9.67 4.41
CA PRO A 57 1.23 -10.47 5.37
C PRO A 57 -0.20 -9.97 5.51
N ILE A 58 -1.10 -10.87 5.92
CA ILE A 58 -2.43 -10.47 6.35
C ILE A 58 -2.28 -9.78 7.70
N HIS A 59 -2.74 -8.54 7.80
CA HIS A 59 -2.60 -7.73 9.00
C HIS A 59 -3.81 -6.80 9.19
N ARG A 60 -3.85 -6.16 10.34
CA ARG A 60 -4.86 -5.13 10.63
C ARG A 60 -4.19 -3.91 11.27
N HIS A 61 -4.84 -2.77 11.15
CA HIS A 61 -4.46 -1.57 11.89
C HIS A 61 -5.49 -1.40 13.02
N PRO A 62 -5.08 -1.57 14.29
CA PRO A 62 -6.04 -1.62 15.40
C PRO A 62 -6.61 -0.25 15.76
N LYS A 63 -5.97 0.85 15.34
CA LYS A 63 -6.33 2.22 15.76
C LYS A 63 -6.54 3.19 14.62
N SER A 64 -6.25 2.79 13.39
CA SER A 64 -6.27 3.69 12.23
C SER A 64 -7.12 3.12 11.12
N THR A 65 -7.80 4.02 10.40
CA THR A 65 -8.28 3.72 9.05
C THR A 65 -7.14 3.95 8.06
N GLU A 66 -7.16 3.22 6.97
CA GLU A 66 -6.19 3.38 5.89
C GLU A 66 -6.95 3.69 4.60
N THR A 67 -6.49 4.70 3.86
CA THR A 67 -7.03 5.01 2.53
C THR A 67 -5.91 4.87 1.52
N VAL A 68 -6.20 4.15 0.45
CA VAL A 68 -5.26 3.85 -0.64
C VAL A 68 -5.86 4.33 -1.95
N VAL A 69 -5.06 5.05 -2.74
CA VAL A 69 -5.43 5.48 -4.09
C VAL A 69 -4.31 5.11 -5.05
N LEU A 70 -4.66 4.42 -6.13
CA LEU A 70 -3.71 3.99 -7.15
C LEU A 70 -3.28 5.17 -8.02
N ILE A 71 -1.98 5.41 -8.09
CA ILE A 71 -1.37 6.43 -8.97
C ILE A 71 -0.95 5.80 -10.29
N ARG A 72 -0.36 4.60 -10.24
CA ARG A 72 0.03 3.79 -11.39
C ARG A 72 -0.28 2.33 -11.09
N GLY A 73 -0.62 1.57 -12.11
CA GLY A 73 -0.77 0.12 -11.99
C GLY A 73 -2.06 -0.32 -11.34
N SER A 74 -2.03 -1.52 -10.78
CA SER A 74 -3.21 -2.18 -10.22
C SER A 74 -2.86 -3.17 -9.14
N VAL A 75 -3.80 -3.36 -8.20
CA VAL A 75 -3.67 -4.29 -7.10
C VAL A 75 -4.97 -5.07 -6.92
N ARG A 76 -4.87 -6.25 -6.29
CA ARG A 76 -5.99 -6.96 -5.71
C ARG A 76 -5.97 -6.74 -4.22
N GLN A 77 -7.06 -6.23 -3.67
CA GLN A 77 -7.23 -6.06 -2.23
C GLN A 77 -8.07 -7.19 -1.68
N ASN A 78 -7.63 -7.79 -0.59
CA ASN A 78 -8.31 -8.90 0.04
C ASN A 78 -8.65 -8.55 1.49
N TYR A 79 -9.88 -8.83 1.90
CA TYR A 79 -10.33 -8.70 3.29
C TYR A 79 -10.62 -10.08 3.87
N TYR A 80 -10.23 -10.27 5.12
CA TYR A 80 -10.31 -11.57 5.80
C TYR A 80 -11.03 -11.44 7.14
N ALA A 81 -11.68 -12.54 7.53
CA ALA A 81 -12.12 -12.73 8.90
C ALA A 81 -10.92 -12.98 9.83
N PRO A 82 -11.09 -12.83 11.16
CA PRO A 82 -9.99 -13.09 12.11
C PRO A 82 -9.40 -14.51 12.03
N ASP A 83 -10.16 -15.48 11.54
CA ASP A 83 -9.68 -16.85 11.36
C ASP A 83 -8.93 -17.07 10.03
N GLY A 84 -8.76 -16.02 9.21
CA GLY A 84 -8.10 -16.10 7.93
C GLY A 84 -9.01 -16.44 6.74
N THR A 85 -10.32 -16.59 6.97
CA THR A 85 -11.28 -16.84 5.89
C THR A 85 -11.40 -15.60 5.01
N LEU A 86 -11.27 -15.76 3.69
CA LEU A 86 -11.44 -14.67 2.73
C LEU A 86 -12.91 -14.23 2.69
N LEU A 87 -13.15 -12.95 2.95
CA LEU A 87 -14.49 -12.35 2.93
C LEU A 87 -14.80 -11.63 1.64
N GLU A 88 -13.82 -10.88 1.11
CA GLU A 88 -14.00 -10.04 -0.07
C GLU A 88 -12.67 -9.88 -0.79
N SER A 89 -12.74 -9.80 -2.10
CA SER A 89 -11.59 -9.53 -2.96
C SER A 89 -12.05 -8.66 -4.11
N PHE A 90 -11.28 -7.61 -4.41
CA PHE A 90 -11.60 -6.71 -5.51
C PHE A 90 -10.31 -6.13 -6.11
N VAL A 91 -10.42 -5.58 -7.32
CA VAL A 91 -9.30 -4.96 -8.05
C VAL A 91 -9.44 -3.46 -8.03
N ALA A 92 -8.36 -2.77 -7.65
CA ALA A 92 -8.21 -1.34 -7.78
C ALA A 92 -7.12 -1.01 -8.79
N ALA A 93 -7.35 -0.04 -9.66
CA ALA A 93 -6.41 0.32 -10.72
C ALA A 93 -6.38 1.83 -10.93
N ALA A 94 -5.19 2.33 -11.32
CA ALA A 94 -5.04 3.69 -11.80
C ALA A 94 -5.70 3.86 -13.17
N GLY A 95 -6.17 5.07 -13.49
CA GLY A 95 -6.85 5.34 -14.75
C GLY A 95 -6.02 5.06 -16.00
N THR A 96 -4.69 5.07 -15.89
CA THR A 96 -3.78 4.75 -16.98
C THR A 96 -3.43 3.27 -17.09
N SER A 97 -3.87 2.46 -16.14
CA SER A 97 -3.61 1.01 -16.16
C SER A 97 -4.44 0.32 -17.23
N PRO A 98 -3.88 -0.66 -17.97
CA PRO A 98 -4.67 -1.49 -18.88
C PRO A 98 -5.76 -2.30 -18.16
N ASN A 99 -5.63 -2.48 -16.84
CA ASN A 99 -6.62 -3.18 -16.02
C ASN A 99 -7.76 -2.27 -15.55
N PHE A 100 -7.67 -0.96 -15.78
CA PHE A 100 -8.66 -0.01 -15.29
C PHE A 100 -10.09 -0.28 -15.81
N PRO A 101 -10.32 -0.62 -17.08
CA PRO A 101 -11.69 -0.84 -17.56
C PRO A 101 -12.42 -1.98 -16.86
N ALA A 102 -11.69 -2.99 -16.36
CA ALA A 102 -12.26 -4.14 -15.65
C ALA A 102 -12.13 -4.01 -14.13
N ALA A 103 -11.50 -2.94 -13.64
CA ALA A 103 -11.29 -2.75 -12.20
C ALA A 103 -12.59 -2.31 -11.51
N ASP A 104 -12.72 -2.70 -10.24
CA ASP A 104 -13.87 -2.35 -9.41
C ASP A 104 -13.81 -0.89 -8.94
N CYS A 105 -12.62 -0.35 -8.77
CA CYS A 105 -12.41 0.96 -8.18
C CYS A 105 -11.02 1.53 -8.51
N ALA A 106 -10.80 2.80 -8.16
CA ALA A 106 -9.49 3.47 -8.26
C ALA A 106 -8.73 3.46 -6.93
N GLY A 107 -9.41 3.21 -5.84
CA GLY A 107 -8.87 3.20 -4.50
C GLY A 107 -9.89 2.69 -3.50
N PHE A 108 -9.49 2.60 -2.24
CA PHE A 108 -10.34 2.03 -1.19
C PHE A 108 -9.92 2.54 0.18
N SER A 109 -10.81 2.36 1.15
CA SER A 109 -10.51 2.59 2.57
C SER A 109 -10.64 1.29 3.33
N VAL A 110 -9.68 1.06 4.23
CA VAL A 110 -9.66 -0.11 5.11
C VAL A 110 -10.12 0.33 6.50
N PRO A 111 -11.25 -0.18 7.02
CA PRO A 111 -11.71 0.17 8.35
C PRO A 111 -10.73 -0.25 9.46
N VAL A 112 -10.81 0.42 10.61
CA VAL A 112 -10.10 0.01 11.82
C VAL A 112 -10.37 -1.47 12.10
N GLY A 113 -9.30 -2.23 12.34
CA GLY A 113 -9.41 -3.63 12.73
C GLY A 113 -9.68 -4.62 11.61
N GLN A 114 -9.86 -4.17 10.38
CA GLN A 114 -10.11 -5.07 9.25
C GLN A 114 -8.84 -5.80 8.83
N TRP A 115 -8.84 -7.12 8.90
CA TRP A 115 -7.76 -7.96 8.39
C TRP A 115 -7.71 -7.87 6.88
N HIS A 116 -6.53 -7.61 6.33
CA HIS A 116 -6.36 -7.39 4.89
C HIS A 116 -4.94 -7.66 4.41
N ASN A 117 -4.81 -7.87 3.12
CA ASN A 117 -3.54 -7.78 2.40
C ASN A 117 -3.77 -7.26 0.99
N THR A 118 -2.69 -7.02 0.27
CA THR A 118 -2.67 -6.46 -1.07
C THR A 118 -1.76 -7.29 -1.95
N GLU A 119 -2.22 -7.61 -3.15
CA GLU A 119 -1.43 -8.30 -4.18
C GLU A 119 -1.16 -7.36 -5.33
N CYS A 120 0.09 -7.25 -5.76
CA CYS A 120 0.45 -6.47 -6.94
C CYS A 120 0.12 -7.24 -8.22
N LEU A 121 -0.65 -6.62 -9.13
CA LEU A 121 -1.10 -7.26 -10.37
C LEU A 121 -0.28 -6.88 -11.59
N GLU A 122 0.47 -5.78 -11.55
CA GLU A 122 1.29 -5.35 -12.69
C GLU A 122 2.57 -4.64 -12.23
N SER A 123 3.61 -4.75 -13.03
CA SER A 123 4.87 -4.06 -12.78
C SER A 123 4.68 -2.55 -12.85
N GLY A 124 5.39 -1.82 -12.00
CA GLY A 124 5.32 -0.36 -11.95
C GLY A 124 4.15 0.18 -11.15
N THR A 125 3.53 -0.65 -10.32
CA THR A 125 2.42 -0.22 -9.46
C THR A 125 2.93 0.71 -8.36
N VAL A 126 2.28 1.87 -8.24
CA VAL A 126 2.51 2.83 -7.17
C VAL A 126 1.16 3.31 -6.64
N PHE A 127 1.01 3.32 -5.33
CA PHE A 127 -0.16 3.91 -4.69
C PHE A 127 0.26 4.83 -3.54
N ILE A 128 -0.61 5.77 -3.21
CA ILE A 128 -0.48 6.54 -1.98
C ILE A 128 -1.37 5.91 -0.91
N GLU A 129 -0.81 5.76 0.30
CA GLU A 129 -1.58 5.33 1.45
C GLU A 129 -1.55 6.42 2.52
N CYS A 130 -2.71 6.65 3.12
CA CYS A 130 -2.88 7.62 4.20
C CYS A 130 -3.51 6.91 5.38
N LYS A 131 -2.94 7.13 6.59
CA LYS A 131 -3.46 6.60 7.86
C LYS A 131 -3.51 7.72 8.88
N ASP A 132 -4.56 7.75 9.67
CA ASP A 132 -4.68 8.71 10.76
C ASP A 132 -3.88 8.26 11.99
N GLY A 133 -3.46 9.22 12.79
CA GLY A 133 -2.67 8.99 13.99
C GLY A 133 -1.17 8.84 13.73
N ALA A 134 -0.37 8.98 14.78
CA ALA A 134 1.07 8.79 14.69
C ALA A 134 1.40 7.31 14.45
N TYR A 135 2.50 7.07 13.74
CA TYR A 135 2.94 5.70 13.44
C TYR A 135 3.21 4.90 14.71
N GLU A 136 2.63 3.71 14.77
CA GLU A 136 2.93 2.70 15.77
C GLU A 136 3.23 1.38 15.05
N PRO A 137 4.34 0.69 15.39
CA PRO A 137 4.63 -0.61 14.79
C PRO A 137 3.52 -1.61 15.11
N LEU A 138 3.22 -2.51 14.17
CA LEU A 138 2.28 -3.60 14.41
C LEU A 138 2.90 -4.62 15.36
N GLY A 139 2.13 -5.05 16.36
CA GLY A 139 2.48 -6.18 17.21
C GLY A 139 2.13 -7.51 16.54
N PRO A 140 2.61 -8.65 17.10
CA PRO A 140 2.29 -9.98 16.54
C PRO A 140 0.79 -10.28 16.55
N GLU A 141 0.02 -9.68 17.46
CA GLU A 141 -1.44 -9.82 17.53
C GLU A 141 -2.17 -9.20 16.34
N ASP A 142 -1.51 -8.33 15.59
CA ASP A 142 -2.09 -7.62 14.44
C ASP A 142 -1.64 -8.21 13.10
N ILE A 143 -0.96 -9.35 13.13
CA ILE A 143 -0.49 -10.06 11.95
C ILE A 143 -0.96 -11.50 12.03
N LEU A 144 -1.64 -11.98 10.98
CA LEU A 144 -1.98 -13.39 10.85
C LEU A 144 -0.82 -14.12 10.16
N GLU A 145 -0.43 -15.28 10.71
CA GLU A 145 0.50 -16.15 10.02
C GLU A 145 -0.20 -16.73 8.79
N THR A 146 0.40 -16.51 7.62
CA THR A 146 -0.06 -17.16 6.41
C THR A 146 0.68 -18.46 6.25
N HIS A 147 -0.03 -19.56 6.30
CA HIS A 147 0.50 -20.86 5.89
C HIS A 147 0.49 -20.90 4.37
N GLN A 148 1.65 -20.83 3.81
CA GLN A 148 1.81 -21.04 2.37
C GLN A 148 2.18 -22.49 2.08
#